data_e3449266c3cd5fb88b19fdc4d33092de
#
_entry.id   e3449266c3cd5fb88b19fdc4d33092de
#
_cell.length_a   1.000
_cell.length_b   1.000
_cell.length_c   1.000
_cell.angle_alpha   90.00
_cell.angle_beta   90.00
_cell.angle_gamma   90.00
#
_symmetry.space_group_name_H-M   'P 1'
#
loop_
_entity.id
_entity.type
_entity.pdbx_description
1 polymer ?
#
loop_
_entity_poly.entity_id
_entity_poly.type
_entity_poly.pdbx_seq_one_letter_code
_entity_poly.pdbx_strand_id
1 'polypeptide(L)'
;VLCVIGARGERFGLWRRATRDAALVAPARAHLARVGLAGRADMAAGALSHGERRRLEMAMALAMRPRAFLLDEPMAGMGADGARDLTALLSDLRAAAPILLVEHDMDAVFALADRVSVLVYGRIIATGTVEEIRANAEVRAAYLGEEEP
;
A
#
# COMPACT_ATOMS: atom_id res chain seq x y z
N VAL A 1 6.32 13.41 -10.42
CA VAL A 1 5.81 14.57 -9.65
C VAL A 1 4.39 14.93 -10.06
N LEU A 2 4.07 15.13 -11.35
CA LEU A 2 2.75 15.61 -11.82
C LEU A 2 1.58 14.73 -11.36
N CYS A 3 1.72 13.39 -11.39
CA CYS A 3 0.68 12.47 -10.94
C CYS A 3 0.31 12.71 -9.46
N VAL A 4 1.31 12.90 -8.61
CA VAL A 4 1.11 13.14 -7.17
C VAL A 4 0.48 14.51 -6.91
N ILE A 5 0.90 15.54 -7.65
CA ILE A 5 0.26 16.87 -7.58
C ILE A 5 -1.21 16.79 -8.00
N GLY A 6 -1.50 16.09 -9.11
CA GLY A 6 -2.86 15.89 -9.61
C GLY A 6 -3.77 15.18 -8.62
N ALA A 7 -3.26 14.17 -7.90
CA ALA A 7 -4.00 13.42 -6.90
C ALA A 7 -4.48 14.30 -5.72
N ARG A 8 -3.77 15.36 -5.39
CA ARG A 8 -4.18 16.32 -4.34
C ARG A 8 -5.42 17.15 -4.67
N GLY A 9 -5.89 17.10 -5.93
CA GLY A 9 -7.06 17.85 -6.37
C GLY A 9 -6.87 19.37 -6.38
N GLU A 10 -5.64 19.85 -6.34
CA GLU A 10 -5.35 21.28 -6.35
C GLU A 10 -5.65 21.89 -7.73
N ARG A 11 -6.34 23.04 -7.74
CA ARG A 11 -6.62 23.75 -8.99
C ARG A 11 -5.36 24.41 -9.52
N PHE A 12 -4.95 23.98 -10.71
CA PHE A 12 -3.84 24.62 -11.43
C PHE A 12 -4.35 25.92 -12.07
N GLY A 13 -3.63 27.00 -11.85
CA GLY A 13 -3.83 28.19 -12.66
C GLY A 13 -3.51 27.89 -14.13
N LEU A 14 -4.43 28.21 -15.05
CA LEU A 14 -4.31 27.92 -16.49
C LEU A 14 -2.98 28.40 -17.12
N TRP A 15 -2.30 29.34 -16.47
CA TRP A 15 -1.11 30.06 -16.99
C TRP A 15 0.20 29.66 -16.28
N ARG A 16 0.17 28.89 -15.19
CA ARG A 16 1.38 28.49 -14.44
C ARG A 16 1.64 27.00 -14.60
N ARG A 17 2.84 26.64 -15.02
CA ARG A 17 3.26 25.23 -15.06
C ARG A 17 3.36 24.69 -13.63
N ALA A 18 2.54 23.71 -13.26
CA ALA A 18 2.54 23.07 -11.94
C ALA A 18 3.94 22.60 -11.51
N THR A 19 4.77 22.18 -12.46
CA THR A 19 6.16 21.73 -12.22
C THR A 19 7.12 22.85 -11.81
N ARG A 20 6.72 24.12 -11.93
CA ARG A 20 7.52 25.28 -11.51
C ARG A 20 7.04 25.89 -10.21
N ASP A 21 5.94 25.39 -9.66
CA ASP A 21 5.41 25.87 -8.39
C ASP A 21 6.01 25.05 -7.24
N ALA A 22 6.94 25.67 -6.51
CA ALA A 22 7.65 24.99 -5.41
C ALA A 22 6.67 24.54 -4.30
N ALA A 23 5.57 25.27 -4.07
CA ALA A 23 4.57 24.90 -3.07
C ALA A 23 3.83 23.60 -3.43
N LEU A 24 3.73 23.26 -4.71
CA LEU A 24 3.16 22.01 -5.20
C LEU A 24 4.20 20.91 -5.32
N VAL A 25 5.39 21.25 -5.81
CA VAL A 25 6.45 20.29 -6.14
C VAL A 25 7.10 19.71 -4.89
N ALA A 26 7.40 20.52 -3.87
CA ALA A 26 8.08 20.05 -2.68
C ALA A 26 7.29 18.98 -1.91
N PRO A 27 5.98 19.14 -1.59
CA PRO A 27 5.19 18.10 -0.97
C PRO A 27 5.07 16.83 -1.84
N ALA A 28 4.92 17.00 -3.16
CA ALA A 28 4.83 15.85 -4.07
C ALA A 28 6.13 15.03 -4.10
N ARG A 29 7.29 15.68 -4.10
CA ARG A 29 8.58 15.01 -3.99
C ARG A 29 8.76 14.31 -2.64
N ALA A 30 8.26 14.89 -1.55
CA ALA A 30 8.27 14.25 -0.24
C ALA A 30 7.45 12.94 -0.22
N HIS A 31 6.26 12.91 -0.83
CA HIS A 31 5.48 11.68 -0.96
C HIS A 31 6.18 10.63 -1.83
N LEU A 32 6.83 11.03 -2.94
CA LEU A 32 7.62 10.12 -3.77
C LEU A 32 8.83 9.57 -3.01
N ALA A 33 9.49 10.37 -2.20
CA ALA A 33 10.60 9.92 -1.37
C ALA A 33 10.16 8.87 -0.34
N ARG A 34 8.99 9.05 0.29
CA ARG A 34 8.43 8.09 1.26
C ARG A 34 8.20 6.70 0.67
N VAL A 35 7.92 6.61 -0.62
CA VAL A 35 7.71 5.33 -1.32
C VAL A 35 8.96 4.87 -2.10
N GLY A 36 10.13 5.45 -1.84
CA GLY A 36 11.38 5.07 -2.51
C GLY A 36 11.51 5.50 -3.96
N LEU A 37 10.70 6.47 -4.42
CA LEU A 37 10.71 6.97 -5.80
C LEU A 37 11.37 8.35 -5.97
N ALA A 38 12.20 8.80 -5.00
CA ALA A 38 12.87 10.10 -5.09
C ALA A 38 13.70 10.26 -6.38
N GLY A 39 14.49 9.24 -6.74
CA GLY A 39 15.30 9.22 -7.95
C GLY A 39 14.52 9.07 -9.27
N ARG A 40 13.23 8.79 -9.20
CA ARG A 40 12.32 8.63 -10.35
C ARG A 40 11.35 9.80 -10.50
N ALA A 41 11.47 10.84 -9.68
CA ALA A 41 10.50 11.92 -9.58
C ALA A 41 10.18 12.64 -10.90
N ASP A 42 11.13 12.71 -11.80
CA ASP A 42 10.99 13.41 -13.10
C ASP A 42 10.78 12.42 -14.27
N MET A 43 10.73 11.11 -14.00
CA MET A 43 10.48 10.08 -15.01
C MET A 43 9.00 10.05 -15.41
N ALA A 44 8.71 9.70 -16.66
CA ALA A 44 7.36 9.46 -17.13
C ALA A 44 6.78 8.20 -16.44
N ALA A 45 5.53 8.26 -15.97
CA ALA A 45 4.89 7.13 -15.27
C ALA A 45 4.85 5.83 -16.11
N GLY A 46 4.72 5.96 -17.44
CA GLY A 46 4.76 4.82 -18.35
C GLY A 46 6.12 4.12 -18.47
N ALA A 47 7.21 4.80 -18.08
CA ALA A 47 8.57 4.23 -18.08
C ALA A 47 8.93 3.54 -16.75
N LEU A 48 8.05 3.61 -15.75
CA LEU A 48 8.22 2.91 -14.48
C LEU A 48 7.93 1.41 -14.62
N SER A 49 8.67 0.59 -13.90
CA SER A 49 8.35 -0.83 -13.72
C SER A 49 7.00 -1.02 -13.03
N HIS A 50 6.48 -2.25 -13.01
CA HIS A 50 5.20 -2.56 -12.35
C HIS A 50 5.25 -2.21 -10.85
N GLY A 51 6.27 -2.64 -10.12
CA GLY A 51 6.42 -2.33 -8.71
C GLY A 51 6.64 -0.82 -8.44
N GLU A 52 7.36 -0.10 -9.33
CA GLU A 52 7.49 1.36 -9.22
C GLU A 52 6.16 2.07 -9.48
N ARG A 53 5.31 1.57 -10.38
CA ARG A 53 3.97 2.13 -10.59
C ARG A 53 3.09 1.93 -9.37
N ARG A 54 3.12 0.74 -8.73
CA ARG A 54 2.39 0.47 -7.48
C ARG A 54 2.82 1.43 -6.36
N ARG A 55 4.14 1.68 -6.23
CA ARG A 55 4.66 2.68 -5.29
C ARG A 55 4.22 4.12 -5.64
N LEU A 56 4.13 4.45 -6.93
CA LEU A 56 3.58 5.75 -7.36
C LEU A 56 2.10 5.90 -6.97
N GLU A 57 1.27 4.87 -7.15
CA GLU A 57 -0.13 4.83 -6.71
C GLU A 57 -0.24 5.09 -5.21
N MET A 58 0.63 4.48 -4.42
CA MET A 58 0.70 4.73 -2.97
C MET A 58 1.09 6.18 -2.66
N ALA A 59 2.07 6.76 -3.38
CA ALA A 59 2.43 8.17 -3.21
C ALA A 59 1.25 9.12 -3.53
N MET A 60 0.45 8.77 -4.54
CA MET A 60 -0.75 9.52 -4.90
C MET A 60 -1.83 9.40 -3.80
N ALA A 61 -2.06 8.20 -3.26
CA ALA A 61 -2.99 7.98 -2.15
C ALA A 61 -2.57 8.78 -0.90
N LEU A 62 -1.30 8.76 -0.55
CA LEU A 62 -0.75 9.56 0.56
C LEU A 62 -0.97 11.08 0.36
N ALA A 63 -0.81 11.57 -0.86
CA ALA A 63 -0.99 12.98 -1.18
C ALA A 63 -2.43 13.47 -0.98
N MET A 64 -3.41 12.57 -1.11
CA MET A 64 -4.83 12.85 -0.87
C MET A 64 -5.18 13.01 0.61
N ARG A 65 -4.28 12.63 1.54
CA ARG A 65 -4.51 12.64 2.99
C ARG A 65 -5.83 11.95 3.38
N PRO A 66 -6.03 10.70 3.01
CA PRO A 66 -7.28 10.00 3.26
C PRO A 66 -7.51 9.77 4.75
N ARG A 67 -8.77 9.62 5.17
CA ARG A 67 -9.15 9.27 6.53
C ARG A 67 -9.02 7.78 6.81
N ALA A 68 -8.96 6.94 5.77
CA ALA A 68 -8.72 5.51 5.83
C ALA A 68 -8.13 5.05 4.50
N PHE A 69 -7.35 3.99 4.50
CA PHE A 69 -6.86 3.32 3.31
C PHE A 69 -7.63 2.01 3.08
N LEU A 70 -8.05 1.76 1.84
CA LEU A 70 -8.54 0.47 1.39
C LEU A 70 -7.57 -0.01 0.32
N LEU A 71 -6.87 -1.08 0.62
CA LEU A 71 -5.78 -1.60 -0.22
C LEU A 71 -6.11 -3.04 -0.60
N ASP A 72 -6.17 -3.28 -1.89
CA ASP A 72 -6.44 -4.60 -2.47
C ASP A 72 -5.18 -5.10 -3.17
N GLU A 73 -4.58 -6.15 -2.61
CA GLU A 73 -3.32 -6.77 -3.04
C GLU A 73 -2.21 -5.75 -3.40
N PRO A 74 -1.88 -4.80 -2.49
CA PRO A 74 -0.92 -3.75 -2.82
C PRO A 74 0.49 -4.28 -3.09
N MET A 75 0.81 -5.50 -2.63
CA MET A 75 2.13 -6.13 -2.79
C MET A 75 2.22 -6.99 -4.06
N ALA A 76 1.11 -7.17 -4.80
CA ALA A 76 1.09 -7.98 -6.00
C ALA A 76 2.12 -7.51 -7.05
N GLY A 77 2.91 -8.45 -7.57
CA GLY A 77 3.93 -8.18 -8.58
C GLY A 77 5.15 -7.41 -8.08
N MET A 78 5.30 -7.22 -6.77
CA MET A 78 6.53 -6.71 -6.15
C MET A 78 7.46 -7.89 -5.83
N GLY A 79 8.77 -7.71 -6.05
CA GLY A 79 9.75 -8.66 -5.51
C GLY A 79 9.83 -8.51 -3.98
N ALA A 80 10.50 -9.46 -3.31
CA ALA A 80 10.61 -9.52 -1.86
C ALA A 80 11.08 -8.21 -1.19
N ASP A 81 12.02 -7.49 -1.82
CA ASP A 81 12.50 -6.20 -1.32
C ASP A 81 11.41 -5.13 -1.38
N GLY A 82 10.68 -5.07 -2.52
CA GLY A 82 9.58 -4.11 -2.68
C GLY A 82 8.42 -4.36 -1.73
N ALA A 83 8.08 -5.64 -1.47
CA ALA A 83 7.07 -6.02 -0.49
C ALA A 83 7.47 -5.63 0.93
N ARG A 84 8.74 -5.85 1.31
CA ARG A 84 9.27 -5.41 2.62
C ARG A 84 9.23 -3.90 2.79
N ASP A 85 9.65 -3.14 1.77
CA ASP A 85 9.60 -1.68 1.80
C ASP A 85 8.16 -1.17 1.96
N LEU A 86 7.20 -1.78 1.26
CA LEU A 86 5.80 -1.42 1.37
C LEU A 86 5.22 -1.80 2.74
N THR A 87 5.56 -2.97 3.27
CA THR A 87 5.17 -3.40 4.62
C THR A 87 5.65 -2.41 5.68
N ALA A 88 6.91 -1.97 5.61
CA ALA A 88 7.44 -0.95 6.50
C ALA A 88 6.67 0.37 6.39
N LEU A 89 6.40 0.84 5.16
CA LEU A 89 5.62 2.04 4.92
C LEU A 89 4.19 1.93 5.50
N LEU A 90 3.51 0.80 5.30
CA LEU A 90 2.16 0.58 5.82
C LEU A 90 2.16 0.52 7.35
N SER A 91 3.18 -0.08 7.95
CA SER A 91 3.36 -0.08 9.41
C SER A 91 3.47 1.33 9.99
N ASP A 92 4.19 2.23 9.32
CA ASP A 92 4.27 3.63 9.73
C ASP A 92 2.93 4.37 9.56
N LEU A 93 2.19 4.03 8.50
CA LEU A 93 0.92 4.70 8.17
C LEU A 93 -0.23 4.30 9.08
N ARG A 94 -0.24 3.08 9.62
CA ARG A 94 -1.31 2.62 10.53
C ARG A 94 -1.44 3.47 11.79
N ALA A 95 -0.39 4.16 12.21
CA ALA A 95 -0.44 5.13 13.30
C ALA A 95 -1.19 6.43 12.94
N ALA A 96 -1.30 6.75 11.65
CA ALA A 96 -1.91 7.99 11.17
C ALA A 96 -3.34 7.80 10.65
N ALA A 97 -3.68 6.63 10.12
CA ALA A 97 -5.01 6.32 9.58
C ALA A 97 -5.27 4.81 9.59
N PRO A 98 -6.53 4.37 9.81
CA PRO A 98 -6.89 2.96 9.70
C PRO A 98 -6.68 2.45 8.26
N ILE A 99 -6.24 1.19 8.18
CA ILE A 99 -5.97 0.50 6.91
C ILE A 99 -6.83 -0.77 6.87
N LEU A 100 -7.66 -0.91 5.85
CA LEU A 100 -8.23 -2.19 5.45
C LEU A 100 -7.37 -2.76 4.34
N LEU A 101 -6.73 -3.89 4.63
CA LEU A 101 -5.82 -4.58 3.71
C LEU A 101 -6.44 -5.91 3.29
N VAL A 102 -6.54 -6.13 1.99
CA VAL A 102 -6.84 -7.45 1.41
C VAL A 102 -5.54 -7.98 0.83
N GLU A 103 -5.08 -9.10 1.35
CA GLU A 103 -3.83 -9.74 0.93
C GLU A 103 -3.93 -11.26 1.08
N HIS A 104 -3.14 -11.96 0.27
CA HIS A 104 -2.96 -13.41 0.35
C HIS A 104 -1.55 -13.80 0.84
N ASP A 105 -0.64 -12.84 0.98
CA ASP A 105 0.66 -13.03 1.62
C ASP A 105 0.48 -12.97 3.15
N MET A 106 0.45 -14.15 3.77
CA MET A 106 0.21 -14.28 5.21
C MET A 106 1.29 -13.63 6.06
N ASP A 107 2.54 -13.62 5.59
CA ASP A 107 3.64 -12.98 6.33
C ASP A 107 3.43 -11.47 6.40
N ALA A 108 3.04 -10.86 5.30
CA ALA A 108 2.70 -9.44 5.26
C ALA A 108 1.47 -9.12 6.11
N VAL A 109 0.41 -9.93 6.02
CA VAL A 109 -0.80 -9.77 6.85
C VAL A 109 -0.45 -9.86 8.33
N PHE A 110 0.31 -10.87 8.74
CA PHE A 110 0.67 -11.05 10.15
C PHE A 110 1.63 -9.98 10.69
N ALA A 111 2.44 -9.37 9.81
CA ALA A 111 3.30 -8.26 10.20
C ALA A 111 2.54 -6.94 10.40
N LEU A 112 1.41 -6.76 9.71
CA LEU A 112 0.69 -5.48 9.65
C LEU A 112 -0.60 -5.46 10.46
N ALA A 113 -1.32 -6.57 10.54
CA ALA A 113 -2.70 -6.57 11.02
C ALA A 113 -2.78 -6.57 12.55
N ASP A 114 -3.68 -5.75 13.09
CA ASP A 114 -4.14 -5.84 14.48
C ASP A 114 -5.26 -6.88 14.60
N ARG A 115 -6.04 -7.07 13.52
CA ARG A 115 -7.15 -8.00 13.43
C ARG A 115 -7.24 -8.57 12.02
N VAL A 116 -7.45 -9.87 11.91
CA VAL A 116 -7.54 -10.60 10.64
C VAL A 116 -8.92 -11.24 10.51
N SER A 117 -9.51 -11.15 9.32
CA SER A 117 -10.69 -11.93 8.92
C SER A 117 -10.31 -12.80 7.74
N VAL A 118 -10.50 -14.09 7.87
CA VAL A 118 -10.16 -15.08 6.83
C VAL A 118 -11.39 -15.36 5.98
N LEU A 119 -11.26 -15.12 4.67
CA LEU A 119 -12.33 -15.26 3.69
C LEU A 119 -12.07 -16.49 2.81
N VAL A 120 -13.01 -17.43 2.77
CA VAL A 120 -12.96 -18.64 1.93
C VAL A 120 -14.26 -18.77 1.18
N TYR A 121 -14.20 -18.88 -0.15
CA TYR A 121 -15.37 -18.98 -1.02
C TYR A 121 -16.46 -17.95 -0.71
N GLY A 122 -16.07 -16.68 -0.44
CA GLY A 122 -17.02 -15.60 -0.15
C GLY A 122 -17.62 -15.62 1.26
N ARG A 123 -17.13 -16.45 2.18
CA ARG A 123 -17.56 -16.54 3.57
C ARG A 123 -16.42 -16.29 4.52
N ILE A 124 -16.67 -15.51 5.58
CA ILE A 124 -15.71 -15.35 6.67
C ILE A 124 -15.79 -16.61 7.54
N ILE A 125 -14.68 -17.35 7.61
CA ILE A 125 -14.57 -18.56 8.42
C ILE A 125 -13.98 -18.29 9.80
N ALA A 126 -13.16 -17.25 9.95
CA ALA A 126 -12.58 -16.85 11.23
C ALA A 126 -12.33 -15.35 11.25
N THR A 127 -12.40 -14.75 12.44
CA THR A 127 -11.97 -13.36 12.72
C THR A 127 -11.35 -13.31 14.12
N GLY A 128 -10.15 -12.72 14.22
CA GLY A 128 -9.44 -12.66 15.50
C GLY A 128 -8.12 -11.89 15.40
N THR A 129 -7.31 -11.97 16.45
CA THR A 129 -5.92 -11.51 16.44
C THR A 129 -5.08 -12.43 15.55
N VAL A 130 -3.85 -12.00 15.25
CA VAL A 130 -2.89 -12.83 14.47
C VAL A 130 -2.66 -14.18 15.15
N GLU A 131 -2.52 -14.21 16.48
CA GLU A 131 -2.29 -15.41 17.27
C GLU A 131 -3.48 -16.38 17.21
N GLU A 132 -4.71 -15.84 17.35
CA GLU A 132 -5.93 -16.62 17.25
C GLU A 132 -6.11 -17.24 15.86
N ILE A 133 -5.81 -16.48 14.81
CA ILE A 133 -5.90 -16.96 13.41
C ILE A 133 -4.85 -18.04 13.13
N ARG A 134 -3.61 -17.87 13.58
CA ARG A 134 -2.56 -18.88 13.44
C ARG A 134 -2.89 -20.20 14.16
N ALA A 135 -3.58 -20.12 15.28
CA ALA A 135 -3.97 -21.27 16.08
C ALA A 135 -5.26 -21.95 15.57
N ASN A 136 -6.02 -21.29 14.67
CA ASN A 136 -7.31 -21.79 14.21
C ASN A 136 -7.13 -22.97 13.24
N ALA A 137 -7.69 -24.13 13.58
CA ALA A 137 -7.57 -25.37 12.80
C ALA A 137 -8.23 -25.27 11.41
N GLU A 138 -9.39 -24.58 11.32
CA GLU A 138 -10.10 -24.39 10.04
C GLU A 138 -9.30 -23.50 9.08
N VAL A 139 -8.67 -22.45 9.60
CA VAL A 139 -7.78 -21.59 8.83
C VAL A 139 -6.54 -22.36 8.36
N ARG A 140 -5.95 -23.16 9.24
CA ARG A 140 -4.78 -24.00 8.89
C ARG A 140 -5.11 -24.96 7.78
N ALA A 141 -6.22 -25.69 7.87
CA ALA A 141 -6.67 -26.60 6.83
C ALA A 141 -6.93 -25.90 5.49
N ALA A 142 -7.48 -24.65 5.51
CA ALA A 142 -7.83 -23.92 4.31
C ALA A 142 -6.63 -23.27 3.60
N TYR A 143 -5.61 -22.82 4.34
CA TYR A 143 -4.53 -21.98 3.80
C TYR A 143 -3.12 -22.53 3.97
N LEU A 144 -2.86 -23.30 5.01
CA LEU A 144 -1.50 -23.76 5.29
C LEU A 144 -1.25 -25.19 4.78
N GLY A 145 -2.29 -25.83 4.23
CA GLY A 145 -2.25 -27.24 3.89
C GLY A 145 -2.21 -28.10 5.15
N GLU A 146 -2.76 -29.28 5.09
CA GLU A 146 -2.45 -30.31 6.09
C GLU A 146 -0.96 -30.63 5.95
N GLU A 147 -0.12 -30.25 6.93
CA GLU A 147 1.10 -30.99 7.13
C GLU A 147 0.63 -32.41 7.45
N GLU A 148 0.69 -33.29 6.45
CA GLU A 148 0.55 -34.73 6.70
C GLU A 148 1.55 -35.13 7.79
N PRO A 149 1.11 -35.91 8.77
CA PRO A 149 1.92 -36.36 9.89
C PRO A 149 3.11 -37.23 9.47
#